data_80335abc6efe10dd30bee206fd7f7ac3
#
_entry.id   80335abc6efe10dd30bee206fd7f7ac3
#
_cell.length_a   1.000
_cell.length_b   1.000
_cell.length_c   1.000
_cell.angle_alpha   90.00
_cell.angle_beta   90.00
_cell.angle_gamma   90.00
#
_symmetry.space_group_name_H-M   'P 1'
#
loop_
_entity.id
_entity.type
_entity.pdbx_description
1 polymer ?
#
loop_
_entity_poly.entity_id
_entity_poly.type
_entity_poly.pdbx_seq_one_letter_code
_entity_poly.pdbx_strand_id
1 'polypeptide(L)'
;MIAIRDRVRFGETDLMAVVYHANYLPWMEMGRVAWLRACGVDLNRMMDDGIVFPIRELNVKYKHSSHFDDEYEVQTTMLEFNRAKMVFAYKVIDANNGTVFVEGTTTNVFTDKNGKIVRLPAEWFDRINALYQKEKAGEI
;
A
#
# COMPACT_ATOMS: atom_id res chain seq x y z
N MET A 1 -9.54 -7.11 2.11
CA MET A 1 -8.66 -6.12 2.74
C MET A 1 -7.53 -6.83 3.49
N ILE A 2 -6.32 -6.39 3.29
CA ILE A 2 -5.15 -6.92 3.99
C ILE A 2 -4.73 -5.88 5.03
N ALA A 3 -4.51 -6.31 6.26
CA ALA A 3 -4.14 -5.41 7.35
C ALA A 3 -2.81 -5.82 7.98
N ILE A 4 -2.01 -4.82 8.32
CA ILE A 4 -0.77 -4.98 9.08
C ILE A 4 -0.76 -4.00 10.24
N ARG A 5 -0.02 -4.34 11.29
CA ARG A 5 0.12 -3.50 12.49
C ARG A 5 1.57 -3.21 12.80
N ASP A 6 1.83 -2.04 13.34
CA ASP A 6 3.13 -1.66 13.86
C ASP A 6 2.94 -0.53 14.89
N ARG A 7 4.05 -0.05 15.45
CA ARG A 7 4.06 1.06 16.39
C ARG A 7 4.78 2.26 15.81
N VAL A 8 4.30 3.45 16.14
CA VAL A 8 4.96 4.70 15.78
C VAL A 8 6.32 4.77 16.46
N ARG A 9 7.37 4.97 15.67
CA ARG A 9 8.74 5.12 16.16
C ARG A 9 9.02 6.58 16.49
N PHE A 10 9.89 6.81 17.48
CA PHE A 10 10.26 8.18 17.87
C PHE A 10 10.78 9.00 16.67
N GLY A 11 11.60 8.39 15.82
CA GLY A 11 12.16 9.07 14.64
C GLY A 11 11.13 9.43 13.57
N GLU A 12 9.89 8.95 13.68
CA GLU A 12 8.81 9.30 12.76
C GLU A 12 8.04 10.54 13.19
N THR A 13 8.31 11.08 14.39
CA THR A 13 7.67 12.27 14.92
C THR A 13 8.46 13.53 14.61
N ASP A 14 7.78 14.67 14.70
CA ASP A 14 8.36 16.00 14.47
C ASP A 14 8.40 16.83 15.74
N LEU A 15 8.76 18.13 15.60
CA LEU A 15 8.85 19.04 16.73
C LEU A 15 7.50 19.32 17.43
N MET A 16 6.38 18.99 16.79
CA MET A 16 5.04 19.10 17.40
C MET A 16 4.62 17.84 18.14
N ALA A 17 5.53 16.88 18.29
CA ALA A 17 5.31 15.60 18.97
C ALA A 17 4.27 14.69 18.29
N VAL A 18 3.98 14.92 17.03
CA VAL A 18 3.10 14.09 16.20
C VAL A 18 3.89 13.48 15.05
N VAL A 19 3.35 12.43 14.45
CA VAL A 19 3.96 11.84 13.26
C VAL A 19 4.05 12.89 12.15
N TYR A 20 5.25 13.05 11.60
CA TYR A 20 5.48 13.96 10.48
C TYR A 20 4.66 13.49 9.27
N HIS A 21 3.96 14.43 8.62
CA HIS A 21 2.95 14.08 7.61
C HIS A 21 3.47 13.17 6.47
N ALA A 22 4.72 13.29 6.08
CA ALA A 22 5.30 12.44 5.03
C ALA A 22 5.55 11.00 5.49
N ASN A 23 5.61 10.74 6.79
CA ASN A 23 5.94 9.42 7.32
C ASN A 23 4.79 8.41 7.24
N TYR A 24 3.59 8.84 6.90
CA TYR A 24 2.49 7.93 6.57
C TYR A 24 2.68 7.23 5.21
N LEU A 25 3.45 7.81 4.31
CA LEU A 25 3.69 7.23 2.97
C LEU A 25 4.46 5.91 3.04
N PRO A 26 5.55 5.77 3.82
CA PRO A 26 6.17 4.47 4.06
C PRO A 26 5.22 3.42 4.65
N TRP A 27 4.27 3.82 5.49
CA TRP A 27 3.29 2.89 6.06
C TRP A 27 2.32 2.39 4.99
N MET A 28 1.90 3.25 4.07
CA MET A 28 1.10 2.84 2.91
C MET A 28 1.88 1.89 2.01
N GLU A 29 3.18 2.13 1.82
CA GLU A 29 4.05 1.21 1.09
C GLU A 29 4.10 -0.17 1.77
N MET A 30 4.23 -0.22 3.10
CA MET A 30 4.18 -1.47 3.85
C MET A 30 2.87 -2.22 3.61
N GLY A 31 1.76 -1.50 3.59
CA GLY A 31 0.43 -2.08 3.30
C GLY A 31 0.35 -2.65 1.89
N ARG A 32 0.83 -1.92 0.91
CA ARG A 32 0.87 -2.32 -0.50
C ARG A 32 1.73 -3.57 -0.69
N VAL A 33 2.90 -3.59 -0.09
CA VAL A 33 3.80 -4.75 -0.13
C VAL A 33 3.17 -5.97 0.53
N ALA A 34 2.50 -5.80 1.67
CA ALA A 34 1.80 -6.89 2.35
C ALA A 34 0.68 -7.45 1.48
N TRP A 35 -0.08 -6.60 0.80
CA TRP A 35 -1.14 -7.02 -0.11
C TRP A 35 -0.57 -7.86 -1.26
N LEU A 36 0.51 -7.40 -1.88
CA LEU A 36 1.17 -8.14 -2.98
C LEU A 36 1.79 -9.44 -2.51
N ARG A 37 2.37 -9.48 -1.32
CA ARG A 37 2.87 -10.74 -0.74
C ARG A 37 1.76 -11.74 -0.50
N ALA A 38 0.58 -11.27 -0.09
CA ALA A 38 -0.58 -12.15 0.08
C ALA A 38 -1.05 -12.78 -1.22
N CYS A 39 -0.72 -12.20 -2.39
CA CYS A 39 -0.93 -12.81 -3.70
C CYS A 39 0.05 -13.92 -4.03
N GLY A 40 1.10 -14.11 -3.23
CA GLY A 40 2.23 -14.98 -3.57
C GLY A 40 3.20 -14.35 -4.57
N VAL A 41 3.21 -13.03 -4.69
CA VAL A 41 4.16 -12.33 -5.57
C VAL A 41 5.51 -12.20 -4.87
N ASP A 42 6.55 -12.70 -5.51
CA ASP A 42 7.94 -12.44 -5.12
C ASP A 42 8.38 -11.14 -5.80
N LEU A 43 8.40 -10.05 -5.03
CA LEU A 43 8.71 -8.72 -5.55
C LEU A 43 10.14 -8.61 -6.08
N ASN A 44 11.10 -9.30 -5.45
CA ASN A 44 12.48 -9.31 -5.93
C ASN A 44 12.58 -9.98 -7.30
N ARG A 45 11.89 -11.10 -7.48
CA ARG A 45 11.86 -11.80 -8.75
C ARG A 45 11.17 -10.98 -9.84
N MET A 46 10.08 -10.29 -9.49
CA MET A 46 9.40 -9.39 -10.42
C MET A 46 10.36 -8.27 -10.89
N MET A 47 11.11 -7.67 -9.96
CA MET A 47 12.11 -6.65 -10.30
C MET A 47 13.26 -7.22 -11.12
N ASP A 48 13.70 -8.44 -10.83
CA ASP A 48 14.74 -9.13 -11.62
C ASP A 48 14.24 -9.39 -13.04
N ASP A 49 12.95 -9.62 -13.23
CA ASP A 49 12.33 -9.74 -14.55
C ASP A 49 12.18 -8.38 -15.27
N GLY A 50 12.64 -7.30 -14.63
CA GLY A 50 12.64 -5.96 -15.21
C GLY A 50 11.33 -5.20 -15.06
N ILE A 51 10.44 -5.64 -14.17
CA ILE A 51 9.15 -5.01 -13.96
C ILE A 51 9.15 -4.29 -12.60
N VAL A 52 8.85 -2.99 -12.65
CA VAL A 52 8.65 -2.16 -11.47
C VAL A 52 7.30 -1.47 -11.57
N PHE A 53 6.83 -0.89 -10.46
CA PHE A 53 5.50 -0.25 -10.43
C PHE A 53 5.55 1.09 -9.69
N PRO A 54 6.18 2.10 -10.31
CA PRO A 54 6.26 3.44 -9.70
C PRO A 54 4.87 4.04 -9.46
N ILE A 55 4.80 4.90 -8.48
CA ILE A 55 3.58 5.66 -8.18
C ILE A 55 3.45 6.79 -9.19
N ARG A 56 2.30 6.85 -9.86
CA ARG A 56 1.94 7.93 -10.77
C ARG A 56 1.07 8.98 -10.09
N GLU A 57 0.24 8.56 -9.15
CA GLU A 57 -0.69 9.44 -8.47
C GLU A 57 -0.82 9.03 -7.01
N LEU A 58 -0.87 10.03 -6.13
CA LEU A 58 -1.00 9.86 -4.70
C LEU A 58 -1.99 10.88 -4.17
N ASN A 59 -2.98 10.43 -3.41
CA ASN A 59 -3.92 11.29 -2.72
C ASN A 59 -3.95 10.89 -1.25
N VAL A 60 -3.77 11.85 -0.35
CA VAL A 60 -3.75 11.60 1.10
C VAL A 60 -4.60 12.64 1.81
N LYS A 61 -5.44 12.19 2.72
CA LYS A 61 -6.23 13.03 3.62
C LYS A 61 -5.85 12.74 5.05
N TYR A 62 -5.40 13.77 5.76
CA TYR A 62 -5.01 13.68 7.17
C TYR A 62 -6.23 14.00 8.04
N LYS A 63 -6.62 13.02 8.87
CA LYS A 63 -7.84 13.12 9.70
C LYS A 63 -7.53 13.43 11.15
N HIS A 64 -6.57 12.71 11.74
CA HIS A 64 -6.14 12.86 13.12
C HIS A 64 -4.65 12.61 13.23
N SER A 65 -4.00 13.28 14.15
CA SER A 65 -2.58 13.06 14.39
C SER A 65 -2.34 11.78 15.20
N SER A 66 -1.30 11.06 14.84
CA SER A 66 -0.76 9.97 15.67
C SER A 66 0.50 10.43 16.38
N HIS A 67 0.85 9.74 17.46
CA HIS A 67 1.92 10.11 18.37
C HIS A 67 2.90 8.96 18.57
N PHE A 68 4.05 9.25 19.14
CA PHE A 68 5.03 8.25 19.49
C PHE A 68 4.39 7.09 20.28
N ASP A 69 4.77 5.89 19.90
CA ASP A 69 4.35 4.63 20.51
C ASP A 69 2.87 4.24 20.34
N ASP A 70 2.08 5.03 19.61
CA ASP A 70 0.75 4.62 19.18
C ASP A 70 0.86 3.35 18.33
N GLU A 71 0.00 2.38 18.59
CA GLU A 71 -0.14 1.20 17.76
C GLU A 71 -1.11 1.50 16.62
N TYR A 72 -0.66 1.29 15.39
CA TYR A 72 -1.48 1.56 14.21
C TYR A 72 -1.72 0.30 13.38
N GLU A 73 -2.80 0.34 12.63
CA GLU A 73 -3.11 -0.69 11.64
C GLU A 73 -3.25 -0.02 10.27
N VAL A 74 -2.56 -0.59 9.27
CA VAL A 74 -2.69 -0.17 7.88
C VAL A 74 -3.60 -1.17 7.19
N GLN A 75 -4.74 -0.70 6.70
CA GLN A 75 -5.73 -1.48 5.96
C GLN A 75 -5.60 -1.14 4.49
N THR A 76 -5.30 -2.12 3.67
CA THR A 76 -5.06 -1.94 2.23
C THR A 76 -6.04 -2.74 1.41
N THR A 77 -6.64 -2.09 0.43
CA THR A 77 -7.60 -2.67 -0.51
C THR A 77 -7.19 -2.33 -1.93
N MET A 78 -7.27 -3.29 -2.85
CA MET A 78 -7.08 -3.03 -4.28
C MET A 78 -8.40 -2.55 -4.86
N LEU A 79 -8.47 -1.28 -5.29
CA LEU A 79 -9.67 -0.71 -5.88
C LEU A 79 -9.81 -1.04 -7.37
N GLU A 80 -8.71 -1.06 -8.09
CA GLU A 80 -8.69 -1.28 -9.53
C GLU A 80 -7.40 -1.99 -9.90
N PHE A 81 -7.51 -2.97 -10.79
CA PHE A 81 -6.36 -3.70 -11.28
C PHE A 81 -6.57 -4.13 -12.72
N ASN A 82 -5.54 -3.93 -13.53
CA ASN A 82 -5.43 -4.46 -14.88
C ASN A 82 -3.94 -4.63 -15.22
N ARG A 83 -3.63 -5.00 -16.46
CA ARG A 83 -2.23 -5.21 -16.87
C ARG A 83 -1.39 -3.94 -16.96
N ALA A 84 -2.01 -2.77 -16.85
CA ALA A 84 -1.33 -1.48 -16.94
C ALA A 84 -1.09 -0.84 -15.59
N LYS A 85 -1.99 -1.05 -14.61
CA LYS A 85 -1.94 -0.34 -13.34
C LYS A 85 -2.58 -1.07 -12.18
N MET A 86 -2.25 -0.61 -10.97
CA MET A 86 -2.88 -0.96 -9.71
C MET A 86 -3.33 0.33 -9.01
N VAL A 87 -4.55 0.34 -8.50
CA VAL A 87 -5.04 1.42 -7.64
C VAL A 87 -5.34 0.84 -6.28
N PHE A 88 -4.62 1.30 -5.26
CA PHE A 88 -4.82 0.87 -3.87
C PHE A 88 -5.49 1.96 -3.06
N ALA A 89 -6.34 1.56 -2.13
CA ALA A 89 -6.85 2.42 -1.08
C ALA A 89 -6.26 1.99 0.26
N TYR A 90 -5.95 2.98 1.09
CA TYR A 90 -5.36 2.78 2.41
C TYR A 90 -6.17 3.50 3.47
N LYS A 91 -6.27 2.86 4.62
CA LYS A 91 -6.76 3.49 5.83
C LYS A 91 -5.79 3.14 6.96
N VAL A 92 -5.22 4.14 7.58
CA VAL A 92 -4.35 3.97 8.75
C VAL A 92 -5.15 4.38 9.97
N ILE A 93 -5.35 3.44 10.88
CA ILE A 93 -6.18 3.63 12.06
C ILE A 93 -5.38 3.37 13.34
N ASP A 94 -5.85 3.93 14.44
CA ASP A 94 -5.41 3.53 15.77
C ASP A 94 -5.88 2.09 16.01
N ALA A 95 -4.92 1.18 16.28
CA ALA A 95 -5.23 -0.23 16.44
C ALA A 95 -6.06 -0.52 17.69
N ASN A 96 -6.08 0.39 18.68
CA ASN A 96 -6.79 0.20 19.93
C ASN A 96 -8.21 0.75 19.91
N ASN A 97 -8.45 1.91 19.27
CA ASN A 97 -9.76 2.58 19.31
C ASN A 97 -10.39 2.82 17.94
N GLY A 98 -9.68 2.51 16.84
CA GLY A 98 -10.22 2.65 15.49
C GLY A 98 -10.24 4.07 14.93
N THR A 99 -9.69 5.06 15.64
CA THR A 99 -9.59 6.42 15.12
C THR A 99 -8.81 6.42 13.80
N VAL A 100 -9.35 7.05 12.77
CA VAL A 100 -8.68 7.13 11.47
C VAL A 100 -7.65 8.24 11.51
N PHE A 101 -6.38 7.90 11.33
CA PHE A 101 -5.30 8.88 11.22
C PHE A 101 -5.25 9.48 9.82
N VAL A 102 -5.15 8.62 8.80
CA VAL A 102 -5.12 9.05 7.40
C VAL A 102 -5.89 8.07 6.52
N GLU A 103 -6.38 8.60 5.42
CA GLU A 103 -6.92 7.83 4.29
C GLU A 103 -6.20 8.26 3.03
N GLY A 104 -5.99 7.33 2.11
CA GLY A 104 -5.33 7.67 0.87
C GLY A 104 -5.54 6.65 -0.23
N THR A 105 -5.14 7.05 -1.42
CA THR A 105 -5.10 6.18 -2.60
C THR A 105 -3.79 6.37 -3.32
N THR A 106 -3.30 5.31 -3.95
CA THR A 106 -2.17 5.39 -4.87
C THR A 106 -2.51 4.71 -6.17
N THR A 107 -2.01 5.26 -7.27
CA THR A 107 -2.01 4.60 -8.57
C THR A 107 -0.57 4.26 -8.93
N ASN A 108 -0.30 2.97 -9.07
CA ASN A 108 0.98 2.46 -9.54
C ASN A 108 0.81 1.97 -10.97
N VAL A 109 1.74 2.30 -11.85
CA VAL A 109 1.78 1.81 -13.23
C VAL A 109 2.93 0.82 -13.39
N PHE A 110 2.78 -0.14 -14.29
CA PHE A 110 3.84 -1.11 -14.57
C PHE A 110 4.78 -0.56 -15.63
N THR A 111 6.06 -0.50 -15.30
CA THR A 111 7.10 -0.03 -16.21
C THR A 111 8.30 -0.96 -16.18
N ASP A 112 9.19 -0.83 -17.16
CA ASP A 112 10.54 -1.36 -17.06
C ASP A 112 11.42 -0.45 -16.19
N LYS A 113 12.68 -0.83 -16.00
CA LYS A 113 13.62 -0.06 -15.17
C LYS A 113 14.00 1.30 -15.76
N ASN A 114 13.66 1.54 -17.02
CA ASN A 114 13.89 2.83 -17.69
C ASN A 114 12.64 3.72 -17.68
N GLY A 115 11.57 3.28 -17.02
CA GLY A 115 10.33 4.03 -16.92
C GLY A 115 9.37 3.86 -18.10
N LYS A 116 9.68 2.96 -19.04
CA LYS A 116 8.80 2.67 -20.16
C LYS A 116 7.66 1.77 -19.72
N ILE A 117 6.42 2.14 -20.07
CA ILE A 117 5.23 1.36 -19.74
C ILE A 117 5.30 -0.02 -20.36
N VAL A 118 4.99 -1.04 -19.58
CA VAL A 118 4.91 -2.44 -20.00
C VAL A 118 3.59 -3.04 -19.54
N ARG A 119 3.13 -4.08 -20.23
CA ARG A 119 2.00 -4.86 -19.78
C ARG A 119 2.50 -5.93 -18.80
N LEU A 120 1.81 -6.07 -17.68
CA LEU A 120 2.15 -7.08 -16.68
C LEU A 120 2.04 -8.48 -17.30
N PRO A 121 3.12 -9.30 -17.24
CA PRO A 121 3.08 -10.68 -17.72
C PRO A 121 2.02 -11.52 -17.03
N ALA A 122 1.50 -12.52 -17.73
CA ALA A 122 0.43 -13.38 -17.22
C ALA A 122 0.77 -14.06 -15.89
N GLU A 123 2.02 -14.43 -15.69
CA GLU A 123 2.48 -15.06 -14.43
C GLU A 123 2.12 -14.19 -13.21
N TRP A 124 2.46 -12.90 -13.27
CA TRP A 124 2.18 -11.97 -12.18
C TRP A 124 0.73 -11.52 -12.17
N PHE A 125 0.18 -11.28 -13.36
CA PHE A 125 -1.23 -10.88 -13.50
C PHE A 125 -2.17 -11.89 -12.86
N ASP A 126 -1.99 -13.19 -13.13
CA ASP A 126 -2.90 -14.23 -12.63
C ASP A 126 -2.88 -14.30 -11.10
N ARG A 127 -1.71 -14.18 -10.48
CA ARG A 127 -1.56 -14.18 -9.02
C ARG A 127 -2.25 -12.99 -8.37
N ILE A 128 -2.02 -11.80 -8.88
CA ILE A 128 -2.61 -10.57 -8.35
C ILE A 128 -4.12 -10.57 -8.58
N ASN A 129 -4.55 -10.97 -9.77
CA ASN A 129 -5.97 -11.00 -10.11
C ASN A 129 -6.75 -12.00 -9.25
N ALA A 130 -6.16 -13.13 -8.87
CA ALA A 130 -6.80 -14.09 -8.01
C ALA A 130 -7.21 -13.48 -6.66
N LEU A 131 -6.31 -12.75 -6.01
CA LEU A 131 -6.62 -12.07 -4.74
C LEU A 131 -7.56 -10.90 -4.94
N TYR A 132 -7.37 -10.13 -6.01
CA TYR A 132 -8.24 -9.02 -6.35
C TYR A 132 -9.69 -9.46 -6.52
N GLN A 133 -9.94 -10.57 -7.22
CA GLN A 133 -11.30 -11.09 -7.39
C GLN A 133 -11.89 -11.56 -6.07
N LYS A 134 -11.11 -12.22 -5.21
CA LYS A 134 -11.55 -12.61 -3.86
C LYS A 134 -11.94 -11.41 -3.02
N GLU A 135 -11.15 -10.36 -3.08
CA GLU A 135 -11.44 -9.13 -2.35
C GLU A 135 -12.71 -8.46 -2.85
N LYS A 136 -12.91 -8.39 -4.17
CA LYS A 136 -14.15 -7.87 -4.77
C LYS A 136 -15.38 -8.68 -4.37
N ALA A 137 -15.22 -9.99 -4.19
CA ALA A 137 -16.30 -10.88 -3.76
C ALA A 137 -16.56 -10.83 -2.25
N GLY A 138 -15.80 -10.07 -1.49
CA GLY A 138 -15.93 -9.97 -0.04
C GLY A 138 -15.34 -11.16 0.72
N GLU A 139 -14.45 -11.94 0.11
CA GLU A 139 -13.83 -13.12 0.71
C GLU A 139 -12.60 -12.83 1.54
N ILE A 140 -12.10 -11.60 1.46
CA ILE A 140 -11.03 -11.11 2.31
C ILE A 140 -11.29 -9.71 2.82
#